data_83ef422f2e46407cfaf4fe88b4d8f278
#
_entry.id   83ef422f2e46407cfaf4fe88b4d8f278
#
_cell.length_a   1.000
_cell.length_b   1.000
_cell.length_c   1.000
_cell.angle_alpha   90.00
_cell.angle_beta   90.00
_cell.angle_gamma   90.00
#
_symmetry.space_group_name_H-M   'P 1'
#
loop_
_entity.id
_entity.type
_entity.pdbx_description
1 polymer ?
#
loop_
_entity_poly.entity_id
_entity_poly.type
_entity_poly.pdbx_seq_one_letter_code
_entity_poly.pdbx_strand_id
1 'polypeptide(L)'
;VCVMGDGGISPYVGEIKLAVDEDLPIVFVLMSDGRYGSIASFADDDVSVRRATSMSQPSWCYAISALGCDAHKVDTYEQLQKIISEWNQHGKGPIFMELPFEQEAYAELAKKLR
;
A
#
# COMPACT_ATOMS: atom_id res chain seq x y z
N VAL A 1 -8.33 -1.56 -10.21
CA VAL A 1 -7.15 -1.28 -9.37
C VAL A 1 -7.57 -0.39 -8.22
N CYS A 2 -7.19 -0.76 -7.00
CA CYS A 2 -7.40 0.01 -5.77
C CYS A 2 -6.03 0.45 -5.22
N VAL A 3 -5.78 1.75 -5.15
CA VAL A 3 -4.52 2.31 -4.63
C VAL A 3 -4.78 2.96 -3.28
N MET A 4 -3.97 2.64 -2.29
CA MET A 4 -4.12 3.14 -0.93
C MET A 4 -2.77 3.42 -0.28
N GLY A 5 -2.75 4.29 0.72
CA GLY A 5 -1.59 4.52 1.59
C GLY A 5 -1.74 3.78 2.93
N ASP A 6 -0.72 3.89 3.78
CA ASP A 6 -0.66 3.22 5.10
C ASP A 6 -1.87 3.52 6.00
N GLY A 7 -2.35 4.76 5.99
CA GLY A 7 -3.54 5.15 6.74
C GLY A 7 -4.84 4.58 6.17
N GLY A 8 -4.84 4.24 4.88
CA GLY A 8 -6.01 3.74 4.18
C GLY A 8 -6.23 2.23 4.31
N ILE A 9 -5.16 1.44 4.48
CA ILE A 9 -5.29 -0.02 4.45
C ILE A 9 -5.99 -0.58 5.68
N SER A 10 -5.69 -0.09 6.87
CA SER A 10 -6.17 -0.67 8.14
C SER A 10 -7.70 -0.83 8.20
N PRO A 11 -8.53 0.16 7.85
CA PRO A 11 -9.97 0.01 7.90
C PRO A 11 -10.53 -0.89 6.79
N TYR A 12 -9.77 -1.19 5.73
CA TYR A 12 -10.23 -1.95 4.56
C TYR A 12 -9.69 -3.37 4.46
N VAL A 13 -8.98 -3.87 5.46
CA VAL A 13 -8.46 -5.25 5.47
C VAL A 13 -9.58 -6.28 5.29
N GLY A 14 -10.75 -6.03 5.89
CA GLY A 14 -11.94 -6.87 5.72
C GLY A 14 -12.43 -6.96 4.27
N GLU A 15 -12.34 -5.86 3.52
CA GLU A 15 -12.74 -5.81 2.11
C GLU A 15 -11.79 -6.63 1.22
N ILE A 16 -10.51 -6.67 1.57
CA ILE A 16 -9.54 -7.54 0.87
C ILE A 16 -9.92 -9.01 1.10
N LYS A 17 -10.30 -9.37 2.34
CA LYS A 17 -10.76 -10.74 2.63
C LYS A 17 -12.02 -11.09 1.84
N LEU A 18 -12.97 -10.16 1.73
CA LEU A 18 -14.16 -10.37 0.90
C LEU A 18 -13.80 -10.59 -0.57
N ALA A 19 -12.84 -9.81 -1.10
CA ALA A 19 -12.38 -9.99 -2.48
C ALA A 19 -11.76 -11.38 -2.70
N VAL A 20 -11.06 -11.92 -1.71
CA VAL A 20 -10.54 -13.31 -1.73
C VAL A 20 -11.68 -14.33 -1.77
N ASP A 21 -12.67 -14.19 -0.89
CA ASP A 21 -13.76 -15.14 -0.75
C ASP A 21 -14.66 -15.18 -2.01
N GLU A 22 -14.81 -14.04 -2.68
CA GLU A 22 -15.62 -13.90 -3.89
C GLU A 22 -14.80 -14.05 -5.19
N ASP A 23 -13.51 -14.40 -5.10
CA ASP A 23 -12.58 -14.57 -6.24
C ASP A 23 -12.56 -13.35 -7.19
N LEU A 24 -12.61 -12.13 -6.62
CA LEU A 24 -12.70 -10.90 -7.38
C LEU A 24 -11.34 -10.51 -7.97
N PRO A 25 -11.23 -10.23 -9.28
CA PRO A 25 -9.98 -9.87 -9.93
C PRO A 25 -9.59 -8.40 -9.65
N ILE A 26 -9.22 -8.11 -8.43
CA ILE A 26 -8.84 -6.77 -7.97
C ILE A 26 -7.35 -6.69 -7.72
N VAL A 27 -6.71 -5.67 -8.28
CA VAL A 27 -5.32 -5.30 -7.97
C VAL A 27 -5.33 -4.27 -6.86
N PHE A 28 -4.87 -4.66 -5.68
CA PHE A 28 -4.65 -3.77 -4.54
C PHE A 28 -3.19 -3.30 -4.53
N VAL A 29 -2.97 -2.00 -4.46
CA VAL A 29 -1.65 -1.37 -4.40
C VAL A 29 -1.54 -0.56 -3.13
N LEU A 30 -0.65 -0.96 -2.24
CA LEU A 30 -0.30 -0.20 -1.04
C LEU A 30 0.96 0.62 -1.32
N MET A 31 0.83 1.94 -1.27
CA MET A 31 1.95 2.87 -1.26
C MET A 31 2.39 3.07 0.20
N SER A 32 3.51 2.44 0.60
CA SER A 32 3.94 2.33 2.00
C SER A 32 5.12 3.23 2.31
N ASP A 33 4.90 4.26 3.14
CA ASP A 33 5.93 5.18 3.63
C ASP A 33 6.10 5.18 5.16
N GLY A 34 5.31 4.39 5.88
CA GLY A 34 5.34 4.31 7.33
C GLY A 34 4.67 5.48 8.05
N ARG A 35 3.81 6.22 7.38
CA ARG A 35 3.16 7.42 7.93
C ARG A 35 1.73 7.61 7.42
N TYR A 36 1.04 8.49 8.13
CA TYR A 36 -0.06 9.25 7.55
C TYR A 36 0.51 10.36 6.65
N GLY A 37 1.09 9.99 5.50
CA GLY A 37 1.93 10.86 4.68
C GLY A 37 1.25 12.17 4.27
N SER A 38 -0.03 12.12 3.89
CA SER A 38 -0.81 13.32 3.56
C SER A 38 -0.93 14.28 4.74
N ILE A 39 -1.13 13.78 5.96
CA ILE A 39 -1.22 14.61 7.16
C ILE A 39 0.17 15.15 7.52
N ALA A 40 1.18 14.29 7.48
CA ALA A 40 2.56 14.67 7.80
C ALA A 40 3.10 15.76 6.87
N SER A 41 2.68 15.80 5.60
CA SER A 41 3.11 16.82 4.63
C SER A 41 2.54 18.23 4.89
N PHE A 42 1.48 18.34 5.69
CA PHE A 42 0.90 19.63 6.12
C PHE A 42 1.45 20.14 7.44
N ALA A 43 2.10 19.28 8.19
CA ALA A 43 2.67 19.60 9.48
C ALA A 43 4.14 19.98 9.29
N ASP A 44 4.44 21.26 9.45
CA ASP A 44 5.82 21.72 9.52
C ASP A 44 6.59 20.91 10.57
N ASP A 45 7.90 21.08 10.64
CA ASP A 45 8.89 20.31 11.42
C ASP A 45 8.60 20.07 12.94
N ASP A 46 7.35 20.12 13.36
CA ASP A 46 6.93 19.87 14.73
C ASP A 46 7.11 18.37 15.09
N VAL A 47 7.93 18.13 16.11
CA VAL A 47 8.25 16.80 16.64
C VAL A 47 7.00 16.06 17.11
N SER A 48 6.02 16.77 17.68
CA SER A 48 4.76 16.17 18.15
C SER A 48 3.93 15.62 16.99
N VAL A 49 3.90 16.33 15.88
CA VAL A 49 3.18 15.91 14.67
C VAL A 49 3.90 14.75 14.00
N ARG A 50 5.22 14.77 13.91
CA ARG A 50 5.97 13.61 13.40
C ARG A 50 5.65 12.34 14.19
N ARG A 51 5.61 12.44 15.52
CA ARG A 51 5.26 11.30 16.38
C ARG A 51 3.81 10.83 16.16
N ALA A 52 2.89 11.76 16.03
CA ALA A 52 1.47 11.46 15.84
C ALA A 52 1.15 10.87 14.44
N THR A 53 1.97 11.18 13.44
CA THR A 53 1.78 10.72 12.07
C THR A 53 2.61 9.47 11.71
N SER A 54 3.58 9.09 12.55
CA SER A 54 4.37 7.87 12.36
C SER A 54 3.55 6.63 12.73
N MET A 55 3.62 5.60 11.92
CA MET A 55 2.95 4.33 12.15
C MET A 55 3.97 3.22 12.41
N SER A 56 3.72 2.40 13.42
CA SER A 56 4.38 1.10 13.53
C SER A 56 3.75 0.17 12.51
N GLN A 57 4.52 -0.20 11.50
CA GLN A 57 3.98 -1.03 10.42
C GLN A 57 4.10 -2.51 10.70
N PRO A 58 3.00 -3.27 10.54
CA PRO A 58 3.12 -4.70 10.34
C PRO A 58 3.75 -4.97 8.96
N SER A 59 4.22 -6.17 8.72
CA SER A 59 4.46 -6.63 7.35
C SER A 59 3.10 -6.88 6.68
N TRP A 60 2.65 -5.93 5.88
CA TRP A 60 1.36 -6.03 5.22
C TRP A 60 1.27 -7.23 4.29
N CYS A 61 2.33 -7.57 3.57
CA CYS A 61 2.35 -8.77 2.74
C CYS A 61 2.04 -10.03 3.56
N TYR A 62 2.62 -10.20 4.76
CA TYR A 62 2.28 -11.35 5.61
C TYR A 62 0.85 -11.31 6.12
N ALA A 63 0.38 -10.16 6.57
CA ALA A 63 -0.97 -10.01 7.09
C ALA A 63 -2.03 -10.32 6.00
N ILE A 64 -1.85 -9.78 4.81
CA ILE A 64 -2.76 -9.96 3.69
C ILE A 64 -2.67 -11.37 3.10
N SER A 65 -1.46 -11.95 3.05
CA SER A 65 -1.26 -13.34 2.64
C SER A 65 -1.97 -14.31 3.58
N ALA A 66 -1.99 -14.03 4.89
CA ALA A 66 -2.72 -14.84 5.87
C ALA A 66 -4.25 -14.82 5.67
N LEU A 67 -4.78 -13.83 4.95
CA LEU A 67 -6.20 -13.78 4.53
C LEU A 67 -6.47 -14.62 3.27
N GLY A 68 -5.44 -15.20 2.66
CA GLY A 68 -5.53 -16.01 1.44
C GLY A 68 -5.34 -15.20 0.14
N CYS A 69 -4.98 -13.93 0.21
CA CYS A 69 -4.67 -13.12 -0.96
C CYS A 69 -3.24 -13.40 -1.45
N ASP A 70 -3.03 -13.42 -2.76
CA ASP A 70 -1.70 -13.42 -3.36
C ASP A 70 -1.04 -12.06 -3.11
N ALA A 71 0.01 -12.03 -2.25
CA ALA A 71 0.58 -10.78 -1.74
C ALA A 71 2.09 -10.69 -1.95
N HIS A 72 2.55 -9.58 -2.51
CA HIS A 72 3.92 -9.34 -2.90
C HIS A 72 4.45 -8.01 -2.38
N LYS A 73 5.71 -8.01 -1.90
CA LYS A 73 6.48 -6.79 -1.71
C LYS A 73 7.23 -6.49 -3.01
N VAL A 74 7.09 -5.28 -3.51
CA VAL A 74 7.60 -4.86 -4.82
C VAL A 74 8.61 -3.74 -4.63
N ASP A 75 9.88 -4.04 -4.85
CA ASP A 75 10.99 -3.10 -4.67
C ASP A 75 11.51 -2.54 -6.01
N THR A 76 11.19 -3.19 -7.15
CA THR A 76 11.64 -2.75 -8.48
C THR A 76 10.53 -2.78 -9.52
N TYR A 77 10.74 -2.01 -10.59
CA TYR A 77 9.81 -1.96 -11.72
C TYR A 77 9.71 -3.31 -12.45
N GLU A 78 10.81 -4.04 -12.57
CA GLU A 78 10.86 -5.36 -13.20
C GLU A 78 10.03 -6.38 -12.41
N GLN A 79 10.10 -6.34 -11.07
CA GLN A 79 9.25 -7.16 -10.21
C GLN A 79 7.77 -6.84 -10.42
N LEU A 80 7.43 -5.54 -10.47
CA LEU A 80 6.04 -5.10 -10.73
C LEU A 80 5.53 -5.65 -12.06
N GLN A 81 6.30 -5.48 -13.14
CA GLN A 81 5.92 -5.98 -14.46
C GLN A 81 5.71 -7.49 -14.48
N LYS A 82 6.62 -8.23 -13.86
CA LYS A 82 6.55 -9.69 -13.79
C LYS A 82 5.27 -10.14 -13.07
N ILE A 83 5.02 -9.61 -11.88
CA ILE A 83 3.87 -9.97 -11.05
C ILE A 83 2.55 -9.67 -11.78
N ILE A 84 2.41 -8.50 -12.37
CA ILE A 84 1.21 -8.11 -13.13
C ILE A 84 1.04 -9.00 -14.37
N SER A 85 2.13 -9.33 -15.07
CA SER A 85 2.08 -10.21 -16.24
C SER A 85 1.62 -11.62 -15.88
N GLU A 86 2.16 -12.18 -14.79
CA GLU A 86 1.78 -13.50 -14.29
C GLU A 86 0.31 -13.51 -13.84
N TRP A 87 -0.12 -12.51 -13.08
CA TRP A 87 -1.50 -12.37 -12.64
C TRP A 87 -2.47 -12.26 -13.83
N ASN A 88 -2.15 -11.46 -14.85
CA ASN A 88 -2.97 -11.31 -16.05
C ASN A 88 -3.16 -12.61 -16.83
N GLN A 89 -2.21 -13.55 -16.78
CA GLN A 89 -2.32 -14.85 -17.45
C GLN A 89 -3.34 -15.77 -16.77
N HIS A 90 -3.50 -15.64 -15.45
CA HIS A 90 -4.40 -16.49 -14.68
C HIS A 90 -5.74 -15.82 -14.38
N GLY A 91 -5.79 -14.51 -14.25
CA GLY A 91 -6.98 -13.65 -14.18
C GLY A 91 -7.96 -13.96 -13.04
N LYS A 92 -7.52 -14.69 -12.02
CA LYS A 92 -8.38 -15.15 -10.92
C LYS A 92 -7.95 -14.57 -9.59
N GLY A 93 -8.94 -14.12 -8.83
CA GLY A 93 -8.77 -13.62 -7.49
C GLY A 93 -8.03 -12.28 -7.38
N PRO A 94 -7.98 -11.73 -6.19
CA PRO A 94 -7.26 -10.49 -5.93
C PRO A 94 -5.76 -10.71 -5.80
N ILE A 95 -5.00 -9.67 -6.14
CA ILE A 95 -3.57 -9.58 -5.87
C ILE A 95 -3.28 -8.32 -5.05
N PHE A 96 -2.37 -8.44 -4.10
CA PHE A 96 -1.92 -7.34 -3.26
C PHE A 96 -0.44 -7.06 -3.49
N MET A 97 -0.11 -5.80 -3.73
CA MET A 97 1.28 -5.35 -3.91
C MET A 97 1.60 -4.23 -2.92
N GLU A 98 2.62 -4.45 -2.09
CA GLU A 98 3.18 -3.45 -1.19
C GLU A 98 4.39 -2.80 -1.86
N LEU A 99 4.29 -1.50 -2.17
CA LEU A 99 5.32 -0.69 -2.79
C LEU A 99 5.90 0.27 -1.73
N PRO A 100 7.06 -0.04 -1.14
CA PRO A 100 7.74 0.90 -0.25
C PRO A 100 8.26 2.10 -1.04
N PHE A 101 8.13 3.30 -0.48
CA PHE A 101 8.70 4.51 -1.06
C PHE A 101 9.22 5.46 0.01
N GLU A 102 10.12 6.37 -0.40
CA GLU A 102 10.75 7.31 0.51
C GLU A 102 9.80 8.48 0.81
N GLN A 103 9.75 8.86 2.09
CA GLN A 103 8.90 9.92 2.60
C GLN A 103 9.22 11.28 1.97
N GLU A 104 10.50 11.53 1.68
CA GLU A 104 10.99 12.76 1.07
C GLU A 104 10.39 13.00 -0.31
N ALA A 105 10.26 11.95 -1.12
CA ALA A 105 9.65 12.03 -2.44
C ALA A 105 8.18 12.49 -2.37
N TYR A 106 7.43 12.02 -1.37
CA TYR A 106 6.06 12.45 -1.15
C TYR A 106 5.96 13.90 -0.69
N ALA A 107 6.84 14.32 0.22
CA ALA A 107 6.87 15.70 0.71
C ALA A 107 7.21 16.70 -0.40
N GLU A 108 8.12 16.36 -1.30
CA GLU A 108 8.44 17.18 -2.48
C GLU A 108 7.25 17.30 -3.44
N LEU A 109 6.55 16.21 -3.69
CA LEU A 109 5.36 16.22 -4.54
C LEU A 109 4.26 17.09 -3.93
N ALA A 110 4.00 16.95 -2.64
CA ALA A 110 3.00 17.74 -1.92
C ALA A 110 3.29 19.24 -1.97
N LYS A 111 4.58 19.65 -1.90
CA LYS A 111 4.98 21.05 -2.06
C LYS A 111 4.74 21.60 -3.46
N LYS A 112 4.85 20.78 -4.49
CA LYS A 112 4.58 21.19 -5.88
C LYS A 112 3.10 21.32 -6.22
N LEU A 113 2.24 20.68 -5.45
CA LEU A 113 0.78 20.70 -5.64
C LEU A 113 0.09 21.83 -4.85
N ARG A 114 0.82 22.60 -4.07
CA ARG A 114 0.37 23.82 -3.37
C ARG A 114 0.69 25.07 -4.19
#